data_433b9420d87fdbe4bd4ad4f76486f90b
#
_entry.id   433b9420d87fdbe4bd4ad4f76486f90b
#
_cell.length_a   1.000
_cell.length_b   1.000
_cell.length_c   1.000
_cell.angle_alpha   90.00
_cell.angle_beta   90.00
_cell.angle_gamma   90.00
#
_symmetry.space_group_name_H-M   'P 1'
#
loop_
_entity.id
_entity.type
_entity.pdbx_description
1 polymer ?
#
loop_
_entity_poly.entity_id
_entity_poly.type
_entity_poly.pdbx_seq_one_letter_code
_entity_poly.pdbx_strand_id
1 'polypeptide(L)'
;QQARRLLDRIVGYKISPLLWKIINRNASAGRVQSVALKLICDLEDEINAFVPQKYWEVSALIEKDINLNLVKIADEKVDKIFDEKVIKKLKKDLKNESLTLEKIEVKKKSQRPPLVFKTSTLQQLASSYLGYGASKTMRIAQQLYEGLEIDGENKGLITYMRTDSTRISVDALNMAKDYITKNYGEKYVGKYIVKNSKSN
;
A
#
# COMPACT_ATOMS: atom_id res chain seq x y z
N GLN A 1 -11.80 -25.25 9.87
CA GLN A 1 -11.03 -24.76 11.07
C GLN A 1 -10.27 -25.88 11.77
N GLN A 2 -10.89 -27.05 12.04
CA GLN A 2 -10.23 -28.18 12.73
C GLN A 2 -9.02 -28.71 11.94
N ALA A 3 -9.16 -28.94 10.64
CA ALA A 3 -8.06 -29.39 9.79
C ALA A 3 -6.85 -28.45 9.82
N ARG A 4 -7.10 -27.13 9.81
CA ARG A 4 -6.03 -26.12 9.92
C ARG A 4 -5.30 -26.22 11.25
N ARG A 5 -6.05 -26.29 12.36
CA ARG A 5 -5.46 -26.43 13.71
C ARG A 5 -4.64 -27.70 13.86
N LEU A 6 -5.13 -28.81 13.31
CA LEU A 6 -4.43 -30.09 13.32
C LEU A 6 -3.13 -30.00 12.52
N LEU A 7 -3.19 -29.44 11.32
CA LEU A 7 -2.01 -29.25 10.46
C LEU A 7 -0.95 -28.38 11.13
N ASP A 8 -1.36 -27.25 11.71
CA ASP A 8 -0.43 -26.35 12.40
C ASP A 8 0.27 -27.04 13.59
N ARG A 9 -0.46 -27.88 14.33
CA ARG A 9 0.13 -28.69 15.41
C ARG A 9 1.09 -29.75 14.88
N ILE A 10 0.70 -30.51 13.87
CA ILE A 10 1.54 -31.57 13.29
C ILE A 10 2.85 -30.97 12.76
N VAL A 11 2.78 -29.89 12.02
CA VAL A 11 3.98 -29.21 11.49
C VAL A 11 4.85 -28.70 12.64
N GLY A 12 4.28 -28.00 13.61
CA GLY A 12 5.03 -27.47 14.75
C GLY A 12 5.73 -28.57 15.56
N TYR A 13 5.00 -29.61 15.97
CA TYR A 13 5.56 -30.66 16.82
C TYR A 13 6.54 -31.59 16.12
N LYS A 14 6.36 -31.85 14.81
CA LYS A 14 7.29 -32.75 14.08
C LYS A 14 8.55 -32.02 13.59
N ILE A 15 8.46 -30.77 13.21
CA ILE A 15 9.58 -30.05 12.59
C ILE A 15 10.40 -29.27 13.64
N SER A 16 9.78 -28.67 14.67
CA SER A 16 10.52 -27.92 15.66
C SER A 16 11.64 -28.72 16.36
N PRO A 17 11.44 -30.01 16.74
CA PRO A 17 12.51 -30.80 17.31
C PRO A 17 13.72 -31.04 16.40
N LEU A 18 13.53 -31.04 15.07
CA LEU A 18 14.61 -31.13 14.10
C LEU A 18 15.43 -29.84 14.11
N LEU A 19 14.77 -28.68 14.20
CA LEU A 19 15.42 -27.38 14.28
C LEU A 19 16.23 -27.24 15.60
N TRP A 20 15.76 -27.82 16.69
CA TRP A 20 16.49 -27.79 17.98
C TRP A 20 17.87 -28.46 17.90
N LYS A 21 18.00 -29.47 17.03
CA LYS A 21 19.27 -30.17 16.81
C LYS A 21 20.23 -29.38 15.92
N ILE A 22 19.69 -28.60 14.97
CA ILE A 22 20.48 -27.95 13.92
C ILE A 22 20.77 -26.49 14.27
N ILE A 23 19.82 -25.78 14.86
CA ILE A 23 19.90 -24.34 15.13
C ILE A 23 20.06 -24.07 16.62
N ASN A 24 18.97 -24.16 17.38
CA ASN A 24 18.93 -24.04 18.83
C ASN A 24 17.58 -24.49 19.40
N ARG A 25 17.51 -24.69 20.72
CA ARG A 25 16.30 -25.17 21.42
C ARG A 25 15.12 -24.19 21.40
N ASN A 26 15.35 -22.93 21.05
CA ASN A 26 14.30 -21.91 20.98
C ASN A 26 13.72 -21.78 19.57
N ALA A 27 14.32 -22.45 18.57
CA ALA A 27 13.82 -22.42 17.20
C ALA A 27 12.48 -23.17 17.10
N SER A 28 11.54 -22.61 16.38
CA SER A 28 10.25 -23.24 16.14
C SER A 28 9.87 -23.16 14.65
N ALA A 29 9.21 -24.20 14.16
CA ALA A 29 8.63 -24.24 12.83
C ALA A 29 7.12 -24.08 12.92
N GLY A 30 6.55 -23.41 11.94
CA GLY A 30 5.10 -23.28 11.80
C GLY A 30 4.74 -22.86 10.41
N ARG A 31 3.60 -23.33 9.96
CA ARG A 31 3.15 -23.14 8.58
C ARG A 31 3.11 -21.67 8.14
N VAL A 32 2.65 -20.76 9.00
CA VAL A 32 2.59 -19.34 8.70
C VAL A 32 3.95 -18.67 8.86
N GLN A 33 4.66 -18.94 9.95
CA GLN A 33 5.96 -18.34 10.22
C GLN A 33 7.04 -18.77 9.23
N SER A 34 7.01 -20.01 8.77
CA SER A 34 7.98 -20.51 7.77
C SER A 34 7.77 -19.84 6.41
N VAL A 35 6.51 -19.63 6.00
CA VAL A 35 6.20 -18.89 4.77
C VAL A 35 6.62 -17.42 4.89
N ALA A 36 6.33 -16.78 6.01
CA ALA A 36 6.75 -15.40 6.24
C ALA A 36 8.28 -15.25 6.21
N LEU A 37 9.00 -16.18 6.85
CA LEU A 37 10.47 -16.20 6.81
C LEU A 37 11.00 -16.40 5.39
N LYS A 38 10.39 -17.34 4.63
CA LYS A 38 10.78 -17.56 3.24
C LYS A 38 10.65 -16.28 2.40
N LEU A 39 9.53 -15.56 2.50
CA LEU A 39 9.34 -14.30 1.77
C LEU A 39 10.40 -13.24 2.12
N ILE A 40 10.82 -13.19 3.39
CA ILE A 40 11.88 -12.27 3.83
C ILE A 40 13.22 -12.71 3.24
N CYS A 41 13.54 -14.01 3.28
CA CYS A 41 14.79 -14.53 2.71
C CYS A 41 14.83 -14.33 1.18
N ASP A 42 13.74 -14.60 0.47
CA ASP A 42 13.67 -14.40 -0.98
C ASP A 42 13.92 -12.93 -1.34
N LEU A 43 13.35 -11.99 -0.59
CA LEU A 43 13.60 -10.55 -0.77
C LEU A 43 15.05 -10.18 -0.44
N GLU A 44 15.62 -10.74 0.61
CA GLU A 44 17.02 -10.50 0.99
C GLU A 44 17.98 -11.02 -0.09
N ASP A 45 17.68 -12.17 -0.67
CA ASP A 45 18.44 -12.72 -1.81
C ASP A 45 18.39 -11.78 -3.02
N GLU A 46 17.21 -11.20 -3.32
CA GLU A 46 17.08 -10.18 -4.38
C GLU A 46 17.90 -8.93 -4.07
N ILE A 47 17.88 -8.45 -2.82
CA ILE A 47 18.67 -7.29 -2.38
C ILE A 47 20.17 -7.58 -2.51
N ASN A 48 20.63 -8.76 -2.07
CA ASN A 48 22.03 -9.15 -2.15
C ASN A 48 22.50 -9.37 -3.58
N ALA A 49 21.61 -9.82 -4.47
CA ALA A 49 21.90 -9.98 -5.89
C ALA A 49 21.82 -8.66 -6.69
N PHE A 50 21.29 -7.60 -6.08
CA PHE A 50 21.13 -6.33 -6.77
C PHE A 50 22.46 -5.67 -7.09
N VAL A 51 22.70 -5.43 -8.38
CA VAL A 51 23.85 -4.68 -8.87
C VAL A 51 23.43 -3.25 -9.20
N PRO A 52 23.91 -2.24 -8.45
CA PRO A 52 23.59 -0.85 -8.73
C PRO A 52 24.07 -0.43 -10.11
N GLN A 53 23.18 0.17 -10.90
CA GLN A 53 23.53 0.74 -12.21
C GLN A 53 23.41 2.25 -12.15
N LYS A 54 24.47 2.94 -12.56
CA LYS A 54 24.47 4.39 -12.68
C LYS A 54 23.63 4.80 -13.88
N TYR A 55 22.69 5.71 -13.69
CA TYR A 55 21.91 6.32 -14.75
C TYR A 55 21.83 7.83 -14.55
N TRP A 56 21.41 8.52 -15.59
CA TRP A 56 21.18 9.95 -15.58
C TRP A 56 19.73 10.25 -15.98
N GLU A 57 19.20 11.26 -15.34
CA GLU A 57 17.94 11.91 -15.71
C GLU A 57 18.27 13.33 -16.17
N VAL A 58 17.57 13.82 -17.17
CA VAL A 58 17.75 15.17 -17.69
C VAL A 58 16.51 15.98 -17.38
N SER A 59 16.70 17.07 -16.67
CA SER A 59 15.64 18.04 -16.38
C SER A 59 16.12 19.44 -16.68
N ALA A 60 15.20 20.32 -17.10
CA ALA A 60 15.43 21.73 -17.31
C ALA A 60 14.49 22.54 -16.41
N LEU A 61 15.04 23.52 -15.72
CA LEU A 61 14.26 24.45 -14.93
C LEU A 61 14.02 25.72 -15.77
N ILE A 62 12.74 26.06 -15.97
CA ILE A 62 12.32 27.27 -16.65
C ILE A 62 11.68 28.19 -15.62
N GLU A 63 12.03 29.48 -15.63
CA GLU A 63 11.39 30.52 -14.81
C GLU A 63 11.15 30.07 -13.36
N LYS A 64 12.13 29.83 -12.58
CA LYS A 64 12.12 29.52 -11.15
C LYS A 64 11.20 28.36 -10.66
N ASP A 65 10.07 28.07 -11.35
CA ASP A 65 9.04 27.15 -10.83
C ASP A 65 8.65 25.99 -11.78
N ILE A 66 9.03 26.03 -13.05
CA ILE A 66 8.64 24.99 -14.00
C ILE A 66 9.80 24.04 -14.27
N ASN A 67 9.66 22.82 -13.75
CA ASN A 67 10.63 21.76 -13.99
C ASN A 67 10.14 20.85 -15.14
N LEU A 68 10.91 20.78 -16.21
CA LEU A 68 10.66 19.94 -17.37
C LEU A 68 11.55 18.70 -17.27
N ASN A 69 10.97 17.53 -17.46
CA ASN A 69 11.72 16.28 -17.54
C ASN A 69 11.81 15.81 -18.99
N LEU A 70 12.98 15.33 -19.38
CA LEU A 70 13.18 14.68 -20.68
C LEU A 70 12.35 13.40 -20.74
N VAL A 71 11.47 13.28 -21.73
CA VAL A 71 10.60 12.11 -21.92
C VAL A 71 10.84 11.36 -23.22
N LYS A 72 11.50 12.03 -24.20
CA LYS A 72 11.84 11.44 -25.51
C LYS A 72 13.11 12.05 -26.06
N ILE A 73 13.88 11.23 -26.77
CA ILE A 73 14.97 11.67 -27.65
C ILE A 73 14.59 11.18 -29.06
N ALA A 74 14.45 12.07 -30.03
CA ALA A 74 13.80 11.79 -31.29
C ALA A 74 12.42 11.18 -31.04
N ASP A 75 12.12 9.98 -31.53
CA ASP A 75 10.83 9.31 -31.32
C ASP A 75 10.84 8.25 -30.21
N GLU A 76 11.98 8.01 -29.59
CA GLU A 76 12.12 6.99 -28.54
C GLU A 76 11.87 7.56 -27.14
N LYS A 77 11.04 6.86 -26.37
CA LYS A 77 10.83 7.20 -24.95
C LYS A 77 12.10 6.94 -24.15
N VAL A 78 12.48 7.93 -23.36
CA VAL A 78 13.64 7.85 -22.47
C VAL A 78 13.19 8.15 -21.05
N ASP A 79 13.39 7.19 -20.17
CA ASP A 79 13.18 7.35 -18.71
C ASP A 79 14.54 7.50 -18.01
N LYS A 80 15.48 6.63 -18.37
CA LYS A 80 16.82 6.60 -17.81
C LYS A 80 17.88 6.47 -18.92
N ILE A 81 18.95 7.22 -18.79
CA ILE A 81 20.07 7.18 -19.75
C ILE A 81 21.25 6.55 -19.04
N PHE A 82 21.79 5.47 -19.61
CA PHE A 82 22.92 4.75 -19.02
C PHE A 82 24.27 5.12 -19.67
N ASP A 83 24.27 5.76 -20.84
CA ASP A 83 25.48 6.17 -21.55
C ASP A 83 25.82 7.65 -21.28
N GLU A 84 26.97 7.86 -20.64
CA GLU A 84 27.47 9.19 -20.33
C GLU A 84 27.78 10.05 -21.57
N LYS A 85 28.10 9.41 -22.70
CA LYS A 85 28.37 10.12 -23.96
C LYS A 85 27.11 10.80 -24.48
N VAL A 86 25.96 10.11 -24.36
CA VAL A 86 24.63 10.67 -24.73
C VAL A 86 24.32 11.91 -23.90
N ILE A 87 24.60 11.85 -22.58
CA ILE A 87 24.38 12.99 -21.68
C ILE A 87 25.28 14.18 -22.05
N LYS A 88 26.56 13.93 -22.31
CA LYS A 88 27.49 15.00 -22.69
C LYS A 88 27.05 15.68 -24.01
N LYS A 89 26.57 14.89 -24.96
CA LYS A 89 26.02 15.41 -26.22
C LYS A 89 24.77 16.23 -25.97
N LEU A 90 23.76 15.68 -25.27
CA LEU A 90 22.51 16.37 -24.92
C LEU A 90 22.78 17.68 -24.19
N LYS A 91 23.68 17.68 -23.21
CA LYS A 91 24.05 18.90 -22.47
C LYS A 91 24.64 19.99 -23.36
N LYS A 92 25.42 19.58 -24.39
CA LYS A 92 26.01 20.50 -25.38
C LYS A 92 24.93 21.05 -26.33
N ASP A 93 24.08 20.14 -26.81
CA ASP A 93 23.05 20.49 -27.80
C ASP A 93 21.98 21.41 -27.17
N LEU A 94 21.54 21.09 -25.94
CA LEU A 94 20.51 21.88 -25.23
C LEU A 94 20.97 23.23 -24.68
N LYS A 95 22.27 23.46 -24.56
CA LYS A 95 22.80 24.69 -23.93
C LYS A 95 22.43 25.98 -24.68
N ASN A 96 22.28 25.91 -25.99
CA ASN A 96 22.06 27.06 -26.86
C ASN A 96 20.71 26.99 -27.61
N GLU A 97 19.88 25.99 -27.30
CA GLU A 97 18.59 25.81 -27.95
C GLU A 97 17.46 26.52 -27.19
N SER A 98 16.53 27.05 -27.93
CA SER A 98 15.28 27.61 -27.37
C SER A 98 14.24 26.51 -27.21
N LEU A 99 13.53 26.52 -26.08
CA LEU A 99 12.43 25.60 -25.85
C LEU A 99 11.14 26.13 -26.46
N THR A 100 10.44 25.30 -27.22
CA THR A 100 9.16 25.62 -27.81
C THR A 100 8.04 24.82 -27.16
N LEU A 101 6.98 25.50 -26.76
CA LEU A 101 5.79 24.83 -26.23
C LEU A 101 5.00 24.23 -27.39
N GLU A 102 5.00 22.92 -27.52
CA GLU A 102 4.33 22.21 -28.60
C GLU A 102 2.84 21.99 -28.30
N LYS A 103 2.52 21.58 -27.06
CA LYS A 103 1.17 21.19 -26.71
C LYS A 103 0.87 21.36 -25.22
N ILE A 104 -0.34 21.84 -24.92
CA ILE A 104 -0.93 21.86 -23.58
C ILE A 104 -2.11 20.90 -23.56
N GLU A 105 -2.06 19.89 -22.70
CA GLU A 105 -3.18 18.99 -22.46
C GLU A 105 -3.79 19.20 -21.08
N VAL A 106 -5.04 19.59 -21.03
CA VAL A 106 -5.82 19.67 -19.79
C VAL A 106 -6.69 18.43 -19.65
N LYS A 107 -6.40 17.58 -18.67
CA LYS A 107 -7.15 16.35 -18.42
C LYS A 107 -7.87 16.43 -17.07
N LYS A 108 -9.18 16.18 -17.10
CA LYS A 108 -9.94 16.00 -15.86
C LYS A 108 -9.61 14.63 -15.27
N LYS A 109 -9.06 14.62 -14.06
CA LYS A 109 -8.80 13.39 -13.31
C LYS A 109 -9.89 13.17 -12.27
N SER A 110 -10.53 12.02 -12.31
CA SER A 110 -11.50 11.62 -11.28
C SER A 110 -10.84 10.66 -10.32
N GLN A 111 -10.86 10.99 -9.05
CA GLN A 111 -10.35 10.12 -7.98
C GLN A 111 -11.55 9.59 -7.18
N ARG A 112 -11.63 8.26 -7.09
CA ARG A 112 -12.67 7.63 -6.27
C ARG A 112 -12.25 7.64 -4.79
N PRO A 113 -13.18 7.81 -3.85
CA PRO A 113 -12.88 7.65 -2.45
C PRO A 113 -12.41 6.21 -2.15
N PRO A 114 -11.57 6.02 -1.12
CA PRO A 114 -11.13 4.70 -0.71
C PRO A 114 -12.33 3.88 -0.21
N LEU A 115 -12.19 2.55 -0.27
CA LEU A 115 -13.16 1.63 0.33
C LEU A 115 -13.03 1.66 1.87
N VAL A 116 -14.02 1.13 2.57
CA VAL A 116 -13.93 0.90 4.00
C VAL A 116 -12.73 0.03 4.36
N PHE A 117 -12.25 0.19 5.57
CA PHE A 117 -11.05 -0.50 6.02
C PHE A 117 -11.23 -2.02 6.09
N LYS A 118 -10.18 -2.70 5.65
CA LYS A 118 -9.85 -4.07 6.06
C LYS A 118 -8.74 -3.99 7.11
N THR A 119 -8.44 -5.10 7.77
CA THR A 119 -7.32 -5.18 8.73
C THR A 119 -6.02 -4.65 8.13
N SER A 120 -5.67 -5.08 6.91
CA SER A 120 -4.44 -4.66 6.25
C SER A 120 -4.41 -3.17 5.91
N THR A 121 -5.48 -2.63 5.33
CA THR A 121 -5.53 -1.20 4.96
C THR A 121 -5.60 -0.28 6.17
N LEU A 122 -6.27 -0.71 7.26
CA LEU A 122 -6.25 0.00 8.53
C LEU A 122 -4.80 0.12 9.08
N GLN A 123 -4.06 -0.99 9.11
CA GLN A 123 -2.68 -0.99 9.57
C GLN A 123 -1.77 -0.15 8.70
N GLN A 124 -1.90 -0.22 7.36
CA GLN A 124 -1.12 0.58 6.41
C GLN A 124 -1.35 2.07 6.61
N LEU A 125 -2.60 2.51 6.69
CA LEU A 125 -2.91 3.93 6.86
C LEU A 125 -2.55 4.44 8.25
N ALA A 126 -2.75 3.65 9.31
CA ALA A 126 -2.32 4.00 10.65
C ALA A 126 -0.79 4.15 10.73
N SER A 127 -0.05 3.31 10.00
CA SER A 127 1.41 3.44 9.90
C SER A 127 1.81 4.72 9.14
N SER A 128 1.18 4.98 7.99
CA SER A 128 1.56 6.11 7.13
C SER A 128 1.19 7.48 7.73
N TYR A 129 0.01 7.59 8.34
CA TYR A 129 -0.49 8.88 8.84
C TYR A 129 -0.19 9.13 10.32
N LEU A 130 -0.13 8.07 11.14
CA LEU A 130 0.01 8.18 12.59
C LEU A 130 1.33 7.60 13.12
N GLY A 131 2.13 6.97 12.26
CA GLY A 131 3.36 6.30 12.67
C GLY A 131 3.13 5.11 13.61
N TYR A 132 1.94 4.47 13.58
CA TYR A 132 1.61 3.38 14.49
C TYR A 132 2.05 2.04 13.90
N GLY A 133 2.77 1.26 14.68
CA GLY A 133 3.02 -0.15 14.34
C GLY A 133 1.74 -0.99 14.39
N ALA A 134 1.73 -2.14 13.70
CA ALA A 134 0.57 -3.01 13.57
C ALA A 134 -0.05 -3.41 14.93
N SER A 135 0.78 -3.77 15.93
CA SER A 135 0.30 -4.15 17.27
C SER A 135 -0.41 -3.01 18.00
N LYS A 136 0.12 -1.78 17.92
CA LYS A 136 -0.50 -0.59 18.51
C LYS A 136 -1.84 -0.29 17.84
N THR A 137 -1.87 -0.33 16.51
CA THR A 137 -3.08 -0.13 15.71
C THR A 137 -4.18 -1.11 16.11
N MET A 138 -3.86 -2.40 16.20
CA MET A 138 -4.85 -3.42 16.54
C MET A 138 -5.33 -3.32 17.99
N ARG A 139 -4.48 -2.91 18.91
CA ARG A 139 -4.88 -2.67 20.31
C ARG A 139 -5.88 -1.51 20.42
N ILE A 140 -5.61 -0.39 19.74
CA ILE A 140 -6.52 0.77 19.72
C ILE A 140 -7.83 0.40 19.04
N ALA A 141 -7.78 -0.31 17.89
CA ALA A 141 -8.97 -0.76 17.20
C ALA A 141 -9.83 -1.70 18.07
N GLN A 142 -9.19 -2.57 18.89
CA GLN A 142 -9.89 -3.42 19.85
C GLN A 142 -10.64 -2.58 20.92
N GLN A 143 -10.00 -1.57 21.47
CA GLN A 143 -10.63 -0.65 22.43
C GLN A 143 -11.83 0.09 21.82
N LEU A 144 -11.70 0.58 20.58
CA LEU A 144 -12.79 1.23 19.87
C LEU A 144 -13.96 0.28 19.56
N TYR A 145 -13.67 -1.00 19.34
CA TYR A 145 -14.69 -2.02 19.11
C TYR A 145 -15.40 -2.42 20.41
N GLU A 146 -14.65 -2.64 21.50
CA GLU A 146 -15.19 -3.00 22.81
C GLU A 146 -16.02 -1.88 23.44
N GLY A 147 -15.71 -0.65 23.07
CA GLY A 147 -16.42 0.54 23.49
C GLY A 147 -15.60 1.47 24.38
N LEU A 148 -15.99 2.72 24.31
CA LEU A 148 -15.49 3.80 25.17
C LEU A 148 -16.67 4.39 25.94
N GLU A 149 -16.40 4.87 27.14
CA GLU A 149 -17.40 5.59 27.93
C GLU A 149 -17.62 6.98 27.29
N ILE A 150 -18.83 7.18 26.76
CA ILE A 150 -19.25 8.44 26.13
C ILE A 150 -20.61 8.79 26.74
N ASP A 151 -20.70 9.94 27.38
CA ASP A 151 -21.92 10.41 28.05
C ASP A 151 -22.47 9.42 29.10
N GLY A 152 -21.58 8.71 29.81
CA GLY A 152 -21.96 7.71 30.83
C GLY A 152 -22.41 6.36 30.29
N GLU A 153 -22.33 6.14 28.99
CA GLU A 153 -22.65 4.88 28.32
C GLU A 153 -21.42 4.31 27.60
N ASN A 154 -21.25 2.98 27.67
CA ASN A 154 -20.20 2.31 26.90
C ASN A 154 -20.65 2.10 25.45
N LYS A 155 -20.02 2.82 24.50
CA LYS A 155 -20.39 2.79 23.07
C LYS A 155 -19.24 2.25 22.21
N GLY A 156 -19.49 1.15 21.49
CA GLY A 156 -18.60 0.67 20.44
C GLY A 156 -18.64 1.62 19.24
N LEU A 157 -17.46 2.08 18.81
CA LEU A 157 -17.34 3.10 17.77
C LEU A 157 -17.06 2.53 16.39
N ILE A 158 -16.59 1.29 16.31
CA ILE A 158 -16.29 0.61 15.06
C ILE A 158 -16.83 -0.82 15.07
N THR A 159 -17.01 -1.39 13.88
CA THR A 159 -17.30 -2.82 13.72
C THR A 159 -16.04 -3.65 13.91
N TYR A 160 -16.17 -4.98 13.95
CA TYR A 160 -15.04 -5.88 14.21
C TYR A 160 -13.90 -5.67 13.21
N MET A 161 -12.72 -5.32 13.72
CA MET A 161 -11.58 -4.87 12.93
C MET A 161 -10.82 -5.99 12.20
N ARG A 162 -10.98 -7.25 12.59
CA ARG A 162 -10.30 -8.39 11.94
C ARG A 162 -11.16 -8.92 10.80
N THR A 163 -11.07 -8.27 9.65
CA THR A 163 -11.85 -8.60 8.46
C THR A 163 -11.05 -8.35 7.19
N ASP A 164 -11.27 -9.20 6.20
CA ASP A 164 -10.80 -8.99 4.82
C ASP A 164 -11.92 -8.48 3.91
N SER A 165 -13.13 -8.31 4.46
CA SER A 165 -14.29 -7.86 3.72
C SER A 165 -14.44 -6.35 3.75
N THR A 166 -14.80 -5.79 2.60
CA THR A 166 -15.23 -4.38 2.45
C THR A 166 -16.75 -4.26 2.36
N ARG A 167 -17.49 -5.31 2.72
CA ARG A 167 -18.96 -5.28 2.71
C ARG A 167 -19.48 -4.37 3.81
N ILE A 168 -20.50 -3.60 3.46
CA ILE A 168 -21.26 -2.75 4.40
C ILE A 168 -22.70 -3.23 4.36
N SER A 169 -23.39 -3.22 5.49
CA SER A 169 -24.83 -3.51 5.53
C SER A 169 -25.62 -2.45 4.77
N VAL A 170 -26.76 -2.84 4.26
CA VAL A 170 -27.65 -1.91 3.53
C VAL A 170 -28.08 -0.75 4.43
N ASP A 171 -28.36 -1.03 5.71
CA ASP A 171 -28.77 -0.01 6.68
C ASP A 171 -27.65 1.02 6.90
N ALA A 172 -26.42 0.58 7.09
CA ALA A 172 -25.27 1.48 7.25
C ALA A 172 -25.00 2.31 5.98
N LEU A 173 -25.21 1.74 4.79
CA LEU A 173 -25.11 2.48 3.52
C LEU A 173 -26.18 3.55 3.42
N ASN A 174 -27.41 3.25 3.81
CA ASN A 174 -28.53 4.21 3.81
C ASN A 174 -28.27 5.33 4.81
N MET A 175 -27.87 5.00 6.04
CA MET A 175 -27.52 6.00 7.06
C MET A 175 -26.38 6.94 6.58
N ALA A 176 -25.34 6.39 5.97
CA ALA A 176 -24.23 7.17 5.41
C ALA A 176 -24.72 8.08 4.26
N LYS A 177 -25.58 7.56 3.39
CA LYS A 177 -26.18 8.33 2.28
C LYS A 177 -27.01 9.50 2.81
N ASP A 178 -27.87 9.25 3.79
CA ASP A 178 -28.72 10.27 4.40
C ASP A 178 -27.87 11.35 5.09
N TYR A 179 -26.85 10.95 5.81
CA TYR A 179 -25.91 11.87 6.45
C TYR A 179 -25.19 12.75 5.42
N ILE A 180 -24.65 12.14 4.34
CA ILE A 180 -23.96 12.88 3.27
C ILE A 180 -24.93 13.84 2.57
N THR A 181 -26.13 13.38 2.23
CA THR A 181 -27.14 14.22 1.58
C THR A 181 -27.49 15.43 2.44
N LYS A 182 -27.71 15.22 3.74
CA LYS A 182 -28.09 16.28 4.69
C LYS A 182 -26.98 17.31 4.91
N ASN A 183 -25.73 16.88 5.05
CA ASN A 183 -24.65 17.76 5.47
C ASN A 183 -23.83 18.33 4.31
N TYR A 184 -23.77 17.64 3.17
CA TYR A 184 -22.89 17.99 2.04
C TYR A 184 -23.66 18.13 0.71
N GLY A 185 -24.86 17.58 0.61
CA GLY A 185 -25.69 17.62 -0.57
C GLY A 185 -25.61 16.34 -1.41
N GLU A 186 -26.67 16.11 -2.20
CA GLU A 186 -26.86 14.88 -2.99
C GLU A 186 -25.73 14.59 -3.99
N LYS A 187 -25.10 15.61 -4.54
CA LYS A 187 -23.97 15.50 -5.50
C LYS A 187 -22.75 14.76 -4.94
N TYR A 188 -22.62 14.67 -3.63
CA TYR A 188 -21.52 13.96 -2.97
C TYR A 188 -21.86 12.51 -2.64
N VAL A 189 -23.09 12.06 -2.90
CA VAL A 189 -23.48 10.67 -2.72
C VAL A 189 -22.93 9.83 -3.88
N GLY A 190 -21.89 9.04 -3.61
CA GLY A 190 -21.30 8.12 -4.58
C GLY A 190 -22.00 6.75 -4.58
N LYS A 191 -21.69 5.95 -5.63
CA LYS A 191 -22.07 4.52 -5.65
C LYS A 191 -20.98 3.71 -4.96
N TYR A 192 -21.32 3.06 -3.86
CA TYR A 192 -20.43 2.10 -3.21
C TYR A 192 -20.47 0.76 -3.95
N ILE A 193 -19.40 0.43 -4.64
CA ILE A 193 -19.28 -0.81 -5.42
C ILE A 193 -18.35 -1.76 -4.67
N VAL A 194 -18.93 -2.81 -4.07
CA VAL A 194 -18.17 -3.95 -3.55
C VAL A 194 -17.75 -4.82 -4.73
N LYS A 195 -16.47 -4.87 -5.06
CA LYS A 195 -15.98 -5.92 -5.96
C LYS A 195 -16.10 -7.24 -5.21
N ASN A 196 -17.01 -8.09 -5.63
CA ASN A 196 -17.01 -9.49 -5.21
C ASN A 196 -15.69 -10.08 -5.69
N SER A 197 -14.76 -10.38 -4.79
CA SER A 197 -13.67 -11.29 -5.12
C SER A 197 -14.32 -12.63 -5.42
N LYS A 198 -14.34 -13.02 -6.69
CA LYS A 198 -14.59 -14.42 -7.04
C LYS A 198 -13.50 -15.19 -6.32
N SER A 199 -13.88 -15.93 -5.29
CA SER A 199 -13.04 -16.97 -4.72
C SER A 199 -12.85 -18.02 -5.83
N ASN A 200 -11.67 -18.05 -6.41
CA ASN A 200 -11.20 -19.26 -7.11
C ASN A 200 -10.82 -20.30 -6.07
#